data_e63f7771c985e2a814a41dc63846e972
#
_entry.id   e63f7771c985e2a814a41dc63846e972
#
_cell.length_a   1.000
_cell.length_b   1.000
_cell.length_c   1.000
_cell.angle_alpha   90.00
_cell.angle_beta   90.00
_cell.angle_gamma   90.00
#
_symmetry.space_group_name_H-M   'P 1'
#
loop_
_entity.id
_entity.type
_entity.pdbx_description
1 polymer ?
#
loop_
_entity_poly.entity_id
_entity_poly.type
_entity_poly.pdbx_seq_one_letter_code
_entity_poly.pdbx_strand_id
1 'polypeptide(L)'
;MVLTVCCTACNKEWEDEQYLHMASFKANVNDQGVTTTYVRFKPGGVVKYDLPVIMSGSTMSGQSQTIHFGLDPDTLKRLNIEQYGHREELYFQQLPSKYYNMPESVEMPAGECVTTLPIEFKLDETLDQADKWVLPIQILDDQSYDYQANPRKYYRRAMLSLLPFNDYSGTYDAAQYRIFLQPDEKNPFTISSQRAFVVDDRTVFIYAGTRDIDYLDRKLYKVFIRFPEKNEDSKLLEVWSDNPEIELKLDNQKACTFTMNEEMDELKPYLKKIYITLYLYYSFKDYTTVPGTKLEYKVEGSLAMQRNLNTLIPDEDQQIQW
;
A
#
# COMPACT_ATOMS: atom_id res chain seq x y z
N MET A 1 -74.02 8.14 18.97
CA MET A 1 -73.18 9.13 18.28
C MET A 1 -71.72 8.74 18.60
N VAL A 2 -71.05 8.01 17.70
CA VAL A 2 -69.69 7.53 17.87
C VAL A 2 -68.78 8.58 17.24
N LEU A 3 -67.97 9.21 18.05
CA LEU A 3 -66.97 10.19 17.59
C LEU A 3 -65.75 9.43 17.12
N THR A 4 -65.58 9.30 15.82
CA THR A 4 -64.35 8.75 15.19
C THR A 4 -63.30 9.86 15.21
N VAL A 5 -62.33 9.76 16.11
CA VAL A 5 -61.15 10.61 16.10
C VAL A 5 -60.19 10.01 15.04
N CYS A 6 -60.14 10.62 13.87
CA CYS A 6 -59.04 10.35 12.90
C CYS A 6 -57.76 10.96 13.42
N CYS A 7 -56.89 10.12 13.97
CA CYS A 7 -55.50 10.47 14.21
C CYS A 7 -54.80 10.56 12.86
N THR A 8 -54.76 11.72 12.23
CA THR A 8 -53.83 12.04 11.15
C THR A 8 -52.45 12.33 11.77
N ALA A 9 -51.76 11.30 12.21
CA ALA A 9 -50.33 11.40 12.47
C ALA A 9 -49.61 11.19 11.12
N CYS A 10 -49.68 12.19 10.24
CA CYS A 10 -48.72 12.33 9.20
C CYS A 10 -47.43 12.89 9.83
N ASN A 11 -46.60 12.00 10.30
CA ASN A 11 -45.22 12.35 10.65
C ASN A 11 -44.49 12.70 9.36
N LYS A 12 -44.38 13.99 9.05
CA LYS A 12 -43.53 14.51 7.96
C LYS A 12 -42.06 14.56 8.39
N GLU A 13 -41.73 13.98 9.51
CA GLU A 13 -40.33 13.91 10.02
C GLU A 13 -39.34 13.27 9.07
N TRP A 14 -39.85 12.49 8.08
CA TRP A 14 -39.03 11.86 7.04
C TRP A 14 -38.76 12.75 5.82
N GLU A 15 -39.47 13.87 5.70
CA GLU A 15 -39.32 14.81 4.58
C GLU A 15 -38.32 15.93 4.92
N ASP A 16 -38.07 16.20 6.21
CA ASP A 16 -37.17 17.24 6.68
C ASP A 16 -35.76 16.69 6.98
N GLU A 17 -34.74 17.50 6.71
CA GLU A 17 -33.35 17.18 7.07
C GLU A 17 -33.18 17.13 8.59
N GLN A 18 -32.79 15.97 9.10
CA GLN A 18 -32.63 15.74 10.54
C GLN A 18 -31.17 15.83 11.01
N TYR A 19 -30.22 15.76 10.07
CA TYR A 19 -28.79 15.73 10.36
C TYR A 19 -28.05 16.77 9.52
N LEU A 20 -26.93 17.24 10.05
CA LEU A 20 -26.07 18.16 9.31
C LEU A 20 -25.45 17.47 8.09
N HIS A 21 -25.47 18.15 6.97
CA HIS A 21 -24.75 17.74 5.77
C HIS A 21 -23.25 17.91 6.00
N MET A 22 -22.56 16.79 6.23
CA MET A 22 -21.13 16.79 6.50
C MET A 22 -20.38 15.99 5.45
N ALA A 23 -19.38 16.63 4.83
CA ALA A 23 -18.49 15.98 3.89
C ALA A 23 -17.48 15.08 4.64
N SER A 24 -17.30 13.85 4.13
CA SER A 24 -16.43 12.83 4.73
C SER A 24 -15.72 12.03 3.64
N PHE A 25 -14.47 11.63 3.89
CA PHE A 25 -13.83 10.59 3.09
C PHE A 25 -14.37 9.21 3.48
N LYS A 26 -14.55 8.33 2.49
CA LYS A 26 -14.75 6.90 2.72
C LYS A 26 -13.40 6.20 2.55
N ALA A 27 -12.56 6.29 3.56
CA ALA A 27 -11.22 5.73 3.60
C ALA A 27 -11.07 4.82 4.82
N ASN A 28 -10.95 3.51 4.60
CA ASN A 28 -10.79 2.55 5.70
C ASN A 28 -9.40 2.70 6.31
N VAL A 29 -9.36 2.87 7.62
CA VAL A 29 -8.12 3.06 8.38
C VAL A 29 -7.70 1.74 9.00
N ASN A 30 -6.42 1.37 8.83
CA ASN A 30 -5.83 0.21 9.47
C ASN A 30 -5.39 0.52 10.92
N ASP A 31 -4.79 -0.46 11.60
CA ASP A 31 -4.28 -0.35 12.98
C ASP A 31 -3.15 0.67 13.13
N GLN A 32 -2.46 1.02 12.06
CA GLN A 32 -1.43 2.06 12.02
C GLN A 32 -1.99 3.47 11.80
N GLY A 33 -3.30 3.63 11.65
CA GLY A 33 -3.94 4.93 11.44
C GLY A 33 -3.85 5.47 10.02
N VAL A 34 -3.50 4.62 9.05
CA VAL A 34 -3.40 4.96 7.61
C VAL A 34 -4.34 4.11 6.78
N THR A 35 -4.69 4.61 5.59
CA THR A 35 -5.47 3.88 4.59
C THR A 35 -4.52 3.31 3.55
N THR A 36 -4.42 2.00 3.48
CA THR A 36 -3.58 1.33 2.49
C THR A 36 -4.12 1.54 1.08
N THR A 37 -3.29 2.10 0.21
CA THR A 37 -3.64 2.41 -1.19
C THR A 37 -2.67 1.68 -2.12
N TYR A 38 -3.16 0.67 -2.81
CA TYR A 38 -2.37 -0.06 -3.80
C TYR A 38 -2.37 0.69 -5.12
N VAL A 39 -1.18 0.89 -5.69
CA VAL A 39 -1.00 1.62 -6.95
C VAL A 39 -0.15 0.79 -7.88
N ARG A 40 -0.69 0.45 -9.06
CA ARG A 40 0.09 -0.28 -10.08
C ARG A 40 1.31 0.54 -10.49
N PHE A 41 2.51 -0.04 -10.39
CA PHE A 41 3.69 0.61 -10.92
C PHE A 41 3.65 0.56 -12.47
N LYS A 42 3.62 1.73 -13.09
CA LYS A 42 3.50 1.87 -14.54
C LYS A 42 4.59 2.83 -15.02
N PRO A 43 5.69 2.31 -15.59
CA PRO A 43 6.81 3.14 -16.02
C PRO A 43 6.38 4.24 -16.97
N GLY A 44 6.65 5.52 -16.60
CA GLY A 44 6.25 6.69 -17.38
C GLY A 44 4.74 6.90 -17.55
N GLY A 45 3.91 6.09 -16.88
CA GLY A 45 2.46 6.18 -16.91
C GLY A 45 1.87 6.89 -15.71
N VAL A 46 0.56 7.15 -15.79
CA VAL A 46 -0.25 7.71 -14.71
C VAL A 46 -1.28 6.66 -14.30
N VAL A 47 -1.44 6.46 -13.00
CA VAL A 47 -2.47 5.60 -12.43
C VAL A 47 -3.44 6.46 -11.64
N LYS A 48 -4.72 6.35 -11.95
CA LYS A 48 -5.79 7.10 -11.30
C LYS A 48 -6.32 6.30 -10.10
N TYR A 49 -6.47 6.98 -8.98
CA TYR A 49 -7.13 6.48 -7.79
C TYR A 49 -8.28 7.41 -7.43
N ASP A 50 -9.49 6.89 -7.42
CA ASP A 50 -10.71 7.64 -7.12
C ASP A 50 -11.08 7.46 -5.65
N LEU A 51 -10.74 8.45 -4.80
CA LEU A 51 -11.07 8.43 -3.37
C LEU A 51 -12.53 8.87 -3.17
N PRO A 52 -13.41 8.00 -2.63
CA PRO A 52 -14.80 8.37 -2.42
C PRO A 52 -14.97 9.45 -1.35
N VAL A 53 -15.78 10.46 -1.68
CA VAL A 53 -16.21 11.53 -0.78
C VAL A 53 -17.72 11.42 -0.63
N ILE A 54 -18.19 11.34 0.60
CA ILE A 54 -19.61 11.16 0.93
C ILE A 54 -20.14 12.36 1.68
N MET A 55 -21.39 12.71 1.43
CA MET A 55 -22.14 13.70 2.19
C MET A 55 -23.14 12.99 3.10
N SER A 56 -23.08 13.24 4.42
CA SER A 56 -24.08 12.76 5.36
C SER A 56 -25.33 13.65 5.31
N GLY A 57 -26.45 13.12 5.77
CA GLY A 57 -27.74 13.78 5.82
C GLY A 57 -28.86 12.76 5.80
N SER A 58 -30.08 13.13 6.17
CA SER A 58 -31.28 12.31 6.00
C SER A 58 -31.94 12.56 4.64
N THR A 59 -31.66 13.69 4.02
CA THR A 59 -32.13 14.06 2.69
C THR A 59 -30.94 14.35 1.76
N MET A 60 -31.19 14.37 0.46
CA MET A 60 -30.20 14.79 -0.53
C MET A 60 -30.15 16.33 -0.58
N SER A 61 -28.96 16.89 -0.78
CA SER A 61 -28.83 18.33 -1.02
C SER A 61 -29.57 18.75 -2.29
N GLY A 62 -30.40 19.75 -2.19
CA GLY A 62 -31.10 20.34 -3.35
C GLY A 62 -30.20 21.20 -4.24
N GLN A 63 -28.94 21.44 -3.85
CA GLN A 63 -27.98 22.27 -4.57
C GLN A 63 -26.64 21.55 -4.69
N SER A 64 -25.92 21.81 -5.79
CA SER A 64 -24.54 21.36 -5.93
C SER A 64 -23.65 22.05 -4.90
N GLN A 65 -22.67 21.31 -4.37
CA GLN A 65 -21.73 21.81 -3.38
C GLN A 65 -20.30 21.58 -3.86
N THR A 66 -19.44 22.57 -3.70
CA THR A 66 -18.01 22.45 -4.05
C THR A 66 -17.22 22.09 -2.80
N ILE A 67 -16.69 20.86 -2.76
CA ILE A 67 -15.92 20.34 -1.63
C ILE A 67 -14.44 20.61 -1.88
N HIS A 68 -13.77 21.27 -0.93
CA HIS A 68 -12.37 21.70 -1.04
C HIS A 68 -11.44 20.78 -0.25
N PHE A 69 -10.24 20.54 -0.78
CA PHE A 69 -9.23 19.65 -0.22
C PHE A 69 -7.90 20.36 -0.03
N GLY A 70 -7.12 19.87 0.93
CA GLY A 70 -5.78 20.34 1.19
C GLY A 70 -4.91 19.24 1.81
N LEU A 71 -3.62 19.49 1.90
CA LEU A 71 -2.70 18.61 2.62
C LEU A 71 -2.84 18.81 4.14
N ASP A 72 -2.58 17.73 4.91
CA ASP A 72 -2.57 17.76 6.38
C ASP A 72 -1.27 17.16 6.96
N PRO A 73 -0.13 17.83 6.78
CA PRO A 73 1.16 17.36 7.29
C PRO A 73 1.21 17.33 8.82
N ASP A 74 0.42 18.15 9.50
CA ASP A 74 0.40 18.21 10.97
C ASP A 74 -0.22 16.95 11.58
N THR A 75 -1.27 16.41 10.95
CA THR A 75 -1.84 15.14 11.39
C THR A 75 -0.89 13.98 11.11
N LEU A 76 -0.18 13.97 9.99
CA LEU A 76 0.85 12.98 9.71
C LEU A 76 1.98 13.02 10.74
N LYS A 77 2.45 14.22 11.11
CA LYS A 77 3.48 14.39 12.14
C LYS A 77 3.02 13.84 13.49
N ARG A 78 1.77 14.14 13.90
CA ARG A 78 1.21 13.60 15.16
C ARG A 78 1.08 12.08 15.12
N LEU A 79 0.61 11.53 13.99
CA LEU A 79 0.51 10.09 13.79
C LEU A 79 1.87 9.39 13.96
N ASN A 80 2.92 9.94 13.38
CA ASN A 80 4.28 9.42 13.49
C ASN A 80 4.76 9.37 14.95
N ILE A 81 4.54 10.46 15.71
CA ILE A 81 4.92 10.53 17.12
C ILE A 81 4.11 9.52 17.95
N GLU A 82 2.80 9.40 17.70
CA GLU A 82 1.91 8.45 18.36
C GLU A 82 2.34 6.99 18.12
N GLN A 83 2.74 6.64 16.88
CA GLN A 83 3.07 5.27 16.49
C GLN A 83 4.53 4.88 16.83
N TYR A 84 5.48 5.77 16.61
CA TYR A 84 6.90 5.43 16.61
C TYR A 84 7.71 6.16 17.69
N GLY A 85 7.15 7.16 18.38
CA GLY A 85 7.85 7.95 19.40
C GLY A 85 9.06 8.65 18.84
N HIS A 86 10.25 8.32 19.32
CA HIS A 86 11.53 8.93 18.91
C HIS A 86 12.23 8.18 17.76
N ARG A 87 11.62 7.10 17.23
CA ARG A 87 12.22 6.30 16.16
C ARG A 87 11.89 6.91 14.80
N GLU A 88 12.52 8.03 14.48
CA GLU A 88 12.24 8.81 13.27
C GLU A 88 12.51 8.04 11.96
N GLU A 89 13.39 7.03 11.99
CA GLU A 89 13.69 6.15 10.85
C GLU A 89 12.47 5.31 10.42
N LEU A 90 11.50 5.13 11.31
CA LEU A 90 10.28 4.39 11.05
C LEU A 90 9.11 5.28 10.63
N TYR A 91 9.28 6.60 10.65
CA TYR A 91 8.21 7.54 10.34
C TYR A 91 7.66 7.37 8.93
N PHE A 92 6.37 7.53 8.81
CA PHE A 92 5.73 7.79 7.52
C PHE A 92 6.28 9.10 6.96
N GLN A 93 6.66 9.06 5.69
CA GLN A 93 7.14 10.23 4.95
C GLN A 93 6.02 10.79 4.09
N GLN A 94 5.90 12.11 4.05
CA GLN A 94 4.93 12.73 3.15
C GLN A 94 5.34 12.50 1.71
N LEU A 95 4.41 11.99 0.88
CA LEU A 95 4.64 11.78 -0.54
C LEU A 95 4.98 13.11 -1.23
N PRO A 96 6.13 13.23 -1.92
CA PRO A 96 6.49 14.45 -2.65
C PRO A 96 5.50 14.76 -3.78
N SER A 97 5.23 16.05 -4.00
CA SER A 97 4.24 16.52 -5.00
C SER A 97 4.53 16.10 -6.44
N LYS A 98 5.78 15.76 -6.77
CA LYS A 98 6.14 15.25 -8.10
C LYS A 98 5.52 13.89 -8.45
N TYR A 99 5.05 13.14 -7.44
CA TYR A 99 4.51 11.79 -7.62
C TYR A 99 2.97 11.73 -7.66
N TYR A 100 2.29 12.84 -7.45
CA TYR A 100 0.84 12.88 -7.52
C TYR A 100 0.33 14.22 -8.05
N ASN A 101 -0.89 14.16 -8.59
CA ASN A 101 -1.69 15.33 -8.95
C ASN A 101 -3.12 15.09 -8.44
N MET A 102 -3.71 16.09 -7.79
CA MET A 102 -5.10 16.04 -7.34
C MET A 102 -5.72 17.45 -7.48
N PRO A 103 -7.02 17.56 -7.77
CA PRO A 103 -7.70 18.85 -7.79
C PRO A 103 -7.84 19.41 -6.38
N GLU A 104 -7.87 20.74 -6.27
CA GLU A 104 -8.12 21.42 -4.99
C GLU A 104 -9.58 21.33 -4.54
N SER A 105 -10.49 21.01 -5.45
CA SER A 105 -11.91 20.83 -5.15
C SER A 105 -12.58 19.87 -6.13
N VAL A 106 -13.70 19.29 -5.70
CA VAL A 106 -14.63 18.53 -6.57
C VAL A 106 -16.07 18.99 -6.31
N GLU A 107 -16.90 18.86 -7.33
CA GLU A 107 -18.33 19.12 -7.19
C GLU A 107 -19.07 17.86 -6.69
N MET A 108 -19.93 18.07 -5.72
CA MET A 108 -20.98 17.13 -5.30
C MET A 108 -22.27 17.60 -5.96
N PRO A 109 -22.79 16.94 -6.99
CA PRO A 109 -23.97 17.37 -7.70
C PRO A 109 -25.22 17.39 -6.80
N ALA A 110 -26.18 18.26 -7.13
CA ALA A 110 -27.48 18.27 -6.47
C ALA A 110 -28.17 16.90 -6.62
N GLY A 111 -28.74 16.39 -5.53
CA GLY A 111 -29.39 15.08 -5.48
C GLY A 111 -28.45 13.88 -5.34
N GLU A 112 -27.13 14.14 -5.24
CA GLU A 112 -26.12 13.11 -5.00
C GLU A 112 -25.57 13.19 -3.56
N CYS A 113 -25.17 12.05 -3.02
CA CYS A 113 -24.53 11.97 -1.71
C CYS A 113 -23.11 11.38 -1.79
N VAL A 114 -22.63 11.07 -2.98
CA VAL A 114 -21.28 10.52 -3.22
C VAL A 114 -20.69 11.18 -4.46
N THR A 115 -19.45 11.59 -4.33
CA THR A 115 -18.58 11.99 -5.42
C THR A 115 -17.20 11.37 -5.23
N THR A 116 -16.24 11.62 -6.10
CA THR A 116 -14.88 11.09 -5.97
C THR A 116 -13.86 12.22 -6.09
N LEU A 117 -12.81 12.15 -5.28
CA LEU A 117 -11.60 12.94 -5.46
C LEU A 117 -10.64 12.13 -6.34
N PRO A 118 -10.44 12.52 -7.61
CA PRO A 118 -9.51 11.83 -8.49
C PRO A 118 -8.07 12.21 -8.10
N ILE A 119 -7.25 11.22 -7.80
CA ILE A 119 -5.82 11.38 -7.51
C ILE A 119 -5.06 10.63 -8.59
N GLU A 120 -4.20 11.33 -9.31
CA GLU A 120 -3.34 10.75 -10.32
C GLU A 120 -1.95 10.50 -9.73
N PHE A 121 -1.51 9.25 -9.69
CA PHE A 121 -0.16 8.88 -9.27
C PHE A 121 0.75 8.66 -10.47
N LYS A 122 1.92 9.29 -10.45
CA LYS A 122 2.98 9.13 -11.44
C LYS A 122 4.25 8.68 -10.72
N LEU A 123 4.38 7.37 -10.56
CA LEU A 123 5.49 6.77 -9.84
C LEU A 123 6.64 6.45 -10.78
N ASP A 124 7.85 6.63 -10.29
CA ASP A 124 9.07 6.24 -10.98
C ASP A 124 10.03 5.52 -10.00
N GLU A 125 11.13 5.02 -10.53
CA GLU A 125 12.16 4.28 -9.81
C GLU A 125 12.89 5.09 -8.72
N THR A 126 12.71 6.42 -8.70
CA THR A 126 13.31 7.29 -7.67
C THR A 126 12.53 7.30 -6.36
N LEU A 127 11.32 6.70 -6.34
CA LEU A 127 10.52 6.56 -5.12
C LEU A 127 10.97 5.34 -4.32
N ASP A 128 11.84 5.55 -3.33
CA ASP A 128 12.34 4.46 -2.48
C ASP A 128 11.25 3.87 -1.57
N GLN A 129 10.86 2.62 -1.83
CA GLN A 129 9.85 1.89 -1.05
C GLN A 129 10.33 1.42 0.34
N ALA A 130 11.61 1.62 0.68
CA ALA A 130 12.09 1.47 2.06
C ALA A 130 11.58 2.60 2.97
N ASP A 131 11.12 3.70 2.40
CA ASP A 131 10.34 4.72 3.09
C ASP A 131 8.85 4.37 3.04
N LYS A 132 8.14 4.71 4.10
CA LYS A 132 6.70 4.49 4.25
C LYS A 132 5.97 5.75 3.74
N TRP A 133 5.64 5.81 2.45
CA TRP A 133 5.05 7.00 1.83
C TRP A 133 3.58 7.16 2.14
N VAL A 134 3.18 8.36 2.58
CA VAL A 134 1.79 8.72 2.87
C VAL A 134 1.44 10.03 2.18
N LEU A 135 0.31 10.08 1.49
CA LEU A 135 -0.34 11.31 1.04
C LEU A 135 -1.37 11.74 2.09
N PRO A 136 -1.06 12.74 2.94
CA PRO A 136 -1.95 13.22 3.97
C PRO A 136 -2.89 14.27 3.40
N ILE A 137 -4.18 13.98 3.31
CA ILE A 137 -5.19 14.89 2.79
C ILE A 137 -6.29 15.14 3.79
N GLN A 138 -6.92 16.31 3.69
CA GLN A 138 -8.08 16.69 4.49
C GLN A 138 -9.13 17.39 3.65
N ILE A 139 -10.37 17.28 4.08
CA ILE A 139 -11.46 18.15 3.64
C ILE A 139 -11.31 19.47 4.39
N LEU A 140 -11.20 20.58 3.65
CA LEU A 140 -11.13 21.90 4.24
C LEU A 140 -12.50 22.30 4.79
N ASP A 141 -12.48 23.16 5.78
CA ASP A 141 -13.68 23.64 6.46
C ASP A 141 -13.54 25.14 6.68
N ASP A 142 -14.45 25.90 6.10
CA ASP A 142 -14.49 27.36 6.19
C ASP A 142 -15.95 27.83 6.26
N GLN A 143 -16.19 28.92 6.97
CA GLN A 143 -17.53 29.48 7.13
C GLN A 143 -18.15 29.98 5.81
N SER A 144 -17.34 30.19 4.79
CA SER A 144 -17.79 30.59 3.44
C SER A 144 -18.22 29.41 2.56
N TYR A 145 -18.01 28.16 3.00
CA TYR A 145 -18.37 26.98 2.23
C TYR A 145 -19.83 26.56 2.48
N ASP A 146 -20.45 25.99 1.44
CA ASP A 146 -21.84 25.51 1.48
C ASP A 146 -21.98 24.15 2.15
N TYR A 147 -20.90 23.59 2.72
CA TYR A 147 -20.85 22.33 3.45
C TYR A 147 -20.03 22.49 4.74
N GLN A 148 -20.12 21.51 5.60
CA GLN A 148 -19.24 21.36 6.76
C GLN A 148 -18.39 20.10 6.62
N ALA A 149 -17.12 20.16 7.01
CA ALA A 149 -16.31 18.95 7.10
C ALA A 149 -16.69 18.16 8.37
N ASN A 150 -16.75 16.83 8.26
CA ASN A 150 -17.06 15.98 9.40
C ASN A 150 -16.00 16.15 10.49
N PRO A 151 -16.36 16.49 11.73
CA PRO A 151 -15.39 16.78 12.80
C PRO A 151 -14.58 15.55 13.25
N ARG A 152 -15.02 14.34 12.92
CA ARG A 152 -14.32 13.11 13.29
C ARG A 152 -13.02 12.96 12.49
N LYS A 153 -11.92 12.64 13.20
CA LYS A 153 -10.54 12.55 12.64
C LYS A 153 -10.48 11.75 11.32
N TYR A 154 -10.99 10.53 11.32
CA TYR A 154 -10.88 9.61 10.19
C TYR A 154 -11.94 9.80 9.08
N TYR A 155 -12.86 10.73 9.26
CA TYR A 155 -13.82 11.13 8.24
C TYR A 155 -13.37 12.38 7.49
N ARG A 156 -12.82 13.35 8.22
CA ARG A 156 -12.30 14.57 7.64
C ARG A 156 -10.93 14.39 6.96
N ARG A 157 -10.15 13.41 7.42
CA ARG A 157 -8.75 13.20 7.03
C ARG A 157 -8.54 11.82 6.45
N ALA A 158 -7.76 11.73 5.38
CA ALA A 158 -7.31 10.48 4.80
C ALA A 158 -5.78 10.47 4.73
N MET A 159 -5.16 9.52 5.42
CA MET A 159 -3.71 9.27 5.40
C MET A 159 -3.48 8.12 4.43
N LEU A 160 -3.35 8.41 3.13
CA LEU A 160 -3.22 7.40 2.09
C LEU A 160 -1.80 6.84 2.09
N SER A 161 -1.60 5.65 2.63
CA SER A 161 -0.33 4.93 2.62
C SER A 161 -0.14 4.25 1.27
N LEU A 162 0.82 4.74 0.51
CA LEU A 162 1.04 4.32 -0.86
C LEU A 162 1.85 3.02 -0.93
N LEU A 163 1.28 2.01 -1.55
CA LEU A 163 1.91 0.71 -1.79
C LEU A 163 1.94 0.40 -3.28
N PRO A 164 3.00 0.81 -3.98
CA PRO A 164 3.19 0.41 -5.36
C PRO A 164 3.33 -1.09 -5.50
N PHE A 165 2.80 -1.63 -6.61
CA PHE A 165 2.93 -3.03 -6.94
C PHE A 165 3.27 -3.25 -8.42
N ASN A 166 3.98 -4.33 -8.70
CA ASN A 166 4.22 -4.88 -10.04
C ASN A 166 3.81 -6.37 -10.06
N ASP A 167 4.13 -7.11 -11.10
CA ASP A 167 3.77 -8.52 -11.21
C ASP A 167 4.46 -9.41 -10.15
N TYR A 168 5.56 -8.95 -9.58
CA TYR A 168 6.46 -9.74 -8.73
C TYR A 168 6.53 -9.27 -7.28
N SER A 169 6.00 -8.08 -6.99
CA SER A 169 6.00 -7.54 -5.62
C SER A 169 4.93 -8.17 -4.77
N GLY A 170 5.15 -8.20 -3.45
CA GLY A 170 4.15 -8.68 -2.51
C GLY A 170 4.72 -9.44 -1.34
N THR A 171 3.85 -10.08 -0.57
CA THR A 171 4.24 -10.88 0.57
C THR A 171 4.37 -12.34 0.14
N TYR A 172 5.57 -12.88 0.26
CA TYR A 172 5.89 -14.26 -0.02
C TYR A 172 5.87 -15.07 1.27
N ASP A 173 5.31 -16.26 1.23
CA ASP A 173 5.54 -17.28 2.25
C ASP A 173 7.01 -17.68 2.25
N ALA A 174 7.63 -17.74 3.42
CA ALA A 174 9.05 -17.99 3.60
C ALA A 174 9.32 -19.29 4.38
N ALA A 175 8.36 -20.19 4.47
CA ALA A 175 8.49 -21.44 5.25
C ALA A 175 9.68 -22.31 4.81
N GLN A 176 10.13 -22.19 3.57
CA GLN A 176 11.29 -22.89 3.01
C GLN A 176 12.52 -21.99 2.86
N TYR A 177 12.50 -20.77 3.38
CA TYR A 177 13.61 -19.82 3.34
C TYR A 177 14.41 -19.90 4.63
N ARG A 178 15.68 -20.26 4.54
CA ARG A 178 16.56 -20.58 5.67
C ARG A 178 17.74 -19.63 5.71
N ILE A 179 18.05 -19.12 6.87
CA ILE A 179 19.10 -18.13 7.11
C ILE A 179 20.06 -18.71 8.15
N PHE A 180 21.28 -18.99 7.77
CA PHE A 180 22.30 -19.61 8.62
C PHE A 180 23.35 -18.57 9.03
N LEU A 181 23.58 -18.42 10.31
CA LEU A 181 24.76 -17.67 10.82
C LEU A 181 25.98 -18.57 10.71
N GLN A 182 26.95 -18.16 9.92
CA GLN A 182 28.17 -18.93 9.71
C GLN A 182 29.09 -18.94 10.95
N PRO A 183 29.77 -20.05 11.29
CA PRO A 183 29.84 -21.31 10.52
C PRO A 183 28.78 -22.35 10.86
N ASP A 184 27.71 -22.01 11.59
CA ASP A 184 26.64 -22.98 11.92
C ASP A 184 25.72 -23.20 10.71
N GLU A 185 25.78 -24.41 10.15
CA GLU A 185 24.89 -24.81 9.03
C GLU A 185 23.74 -25.75 9.48
N LYS A 186 23.54 -25.94 10.80
CA LYS A 186 22.55 -26.87 11.32
C LYS A 186 21.29 -26.20 11.86
N ASN A 187 21.44 -24.98 12.38
CA ASN A 187 20.38 -24.26 13.09
C ASN A 187 20.00 -22.97 12.35
N PRO A 188 19.19 -23.05 11.28
CA PRO A 188 18.78 -21.85 10.55
C PRO A 188 17.78 -21.02 11.34
N PHE A 189 17.88 -19.71 11.19
CA PHE A 189 16.76 -18.83 11.47
C PHE A 189 15.70 -19.00 10.37
N THR A 190 14.43 -18.97 10.75
CA THR A 190 13.28 -19.05 9.86
C THR A 190 12.39 -17.84 10.06
N ILE A 191 11.75 -17.40 9.00
CA ILE A 191 10.75 -16.34 9.00
C ILE A 191 9.46 -16.90 8.38
N SER A 192 8.31 -16.38 8.76
CA SER A 192 7.02 -16.83 8.20
C SER A 192 6.77 -16.23 6.83
N SER A 193 7.20 -15.00 6.60
CA SER A 193 6.97 -14.29 5.36
C SER A 193 8.09 -13.32 5.05
N GLN A 194 8.26 -13.00 3.76
CA GLN A 194 9.18 -11.98 3.26
C GLN A 194 8.45 -11.09 2.28
N ARG A 195 8.52 -9.79 2.48
CA ARG A 195 7.90 -8.83 1.57
C ARG A 195 8.88 -8.37 0.49
N ALA A 196 8.43 -8.43 -0.77
CA ALA A 196 9.13 -7.88 -1.92
C ALA A 196 8.51 -6.53 -2.31
N PHE A 197 9.32 -5.48 -2.35
CA PHE A 197 8.95 -4.09 -2.63
C PHE A 197 9.32 -3.74 -4.07
N VAL A 198 8.51 -2.94 -4.73
CA VAL A 198 8.74 -2.50 -6.12
C VAL A 198 9.92 -1.55 -6.22
N VAL A 199 10.73 -1.73 -7.26
CA VAL A 199 11.74 -0.78 -7.72
C VAL A 199 11.33 -0.24 -9.09
N ASP A 200 11.09 -1.14 -10.04
CA ASP A 200 10.60 -0.85 -11.37
C ASP A 200 9.59 -1.93 -11.85
N ASP A 201 9.28 -2.00 -13.14
CA ASP A 201 8.28 -2.93 -13.69
C ASP A 201 8.65 -4.41 -13.52
N ARG A 202 9.93 -4.75 -13.40
CA ARG A 202 10.44 -6.12 -13.27
C ARG A 202 11.51 -6.30 -12.19
N THR A 203 11.78 -5.27 -11.41
CA THR A 203 12.71 -5.33 -10.28
C THR A 203 11.96 -5.12 -8.98
N VAL A 204 12.28 -5.97 -8.01
CA VAL A 204 11.86 -5.81 -6.63
C VAL A 204 13.07 -5.84 -5.71
N PHE A 205 12.91 -5.38 -4.47
CA PHE A 205 13.89 -5.67 -3.44
C PHE A 205 13.23 -6.35 -2.23
N ILE A 206 14.01 -7.15 -1.54
CA ILE A 206 13.71 -7.71 -0.22
C ILE A 206 14.76 -7.20 0.77
N TYR A 207 14.50 -7.36 2.05
CA TYR A 207 15.55 -7.13 3.07
C TYR A 207 16.32 -8.42 3.33
N ALA A 208 17.63 -8.32 3.51
CA ALA A 208 18.49 -9.47 3.76
C ALA A 208 18.23 -10.10 5.13
N GLY A 209 18.25 -11.42 5.17
CA GLY A 209 18.12 -12.19 6.40
C GLY A 209 16.74 -12.09 7.04
N THR A 210 16.69 -11.77 8.32
CA THR A 210 15.45 -11.67 9.12
C THR A 210 14.88 -10.26 9.17
N ARG A 211 15.48 -9.31 8.46
CA ARG A 211 15.04 -7.90 8.47
C ARG A 211 13.73 -7.68 7.73
N ASP A 212 12.97 -6.72 8.21
CA ASP A 212 11.71 -6.25 7.61
C ASP A 212 11.64 -4.71 7.59
N ILE A 213 10.47 -4.17 7.25
CA ILE A 213 10.23 -2.72 7.13
C ILE A 213 10.32 -1.98 8.47
N ASP A 214 10.29 -2.67 9.61
CA ASP A 214 10.32 -2.08 10.95
C ASP A 214 11.72 -2.06 11.57
N TYR A 215 12.72 -2.60 10.86
CA TYR A 215 14.11 -2.45 11.27
C TYR A 215 14.66 -1.06 10.97
N LEU A 216 15.41 -0.47 11.93
CA LEU A 216 15.96 0.88 11.77
C LEU A 216 17.04 0.94 10.68
N ASP A 217 17.81 -0.14 10.53
CA ASP A 217 18.90 -0.28 9.57
C ASP A 217 18.50 -0.91 8.22
N ARG A 218 17.18 -1.13 8.00
CA ARG A 218 16.65 -1.84 6.82
C ARG A 218 17.15 -1.34 5.48
N LYS A 219 17.34 -0.02 5.34
CA LYS A 219 17.82 0.60 4.10
C LYS A 219 19.21 0.14 3.68
N LEU A 220 20.03 -0.31 4.65
CA LEU A 220 21.39 -0.79 4.43
C LEU A 220 21.44 -2.23 3.90
N TYR A 221 20.32 -2.96 4.01
CA TYR A 221 20.25 -4.40 3.75
C TYR A 221 19.28 -4.77 2.65
N LYS A 222 19.16 -3.93 1.63
CA LYS A 222 18.36 -4.25 0.44
C LYS A 222 19.07 -5.27 -0.44
N VAL A 223 18.34 -6.28 -0.85
CA VAL A 223 18.73 -7.26 -1.86
C VAL A 223 17.79 -7.10 -3.03
N PHE A 224 18.30 -6.59 -4.13
CA PHE A 224 17.54 -6.38 -5.36
C PHE A 224 17.45 -7.66 -6.15
N ILE A 225 16.29 -7.90 -6.77
CA ILE A 225 15.98 -9.07 -7.58
C ILE A 225 15.33 -8.58 -8.86
N ARG A 226 16.00 -8.79 -10.00
CA ARG A 226 15.47 -8.45 -11.32
C ARG A 226 15.06 -9.70 -12.06
N PHE A 227 13.87 -9.66 -12.61
CA PHE A 227 13.32 -10.72 -13.45
C PHE A 227 13.72 -10.47 -14.92
N PRO A 228 13.87 -11.54 -15.72
CA PRO A 228 14.12 -11.41 -17.16
C PRO A 228 12.94 -10.74 -17.86
N GLU A 229 13.13 -10.34 -19.10
CA GLU A 229 12.05 -9.82 -19.93
C GLU A 229 10.97 -10.89 -20.18
N LYS A 230 9.71 -10.48 -20.32
CA LYS A 230 8.58 -11.43 -20.53
C LYS A 230 8.71 -12.28 -21.80
N ASN A 231 9.48 -11.80 -22.78
CA ASN A 231 9.77 -12.48 -24.05
C ASN A 231 11.00 -13.39 -23.99
N GLU A 232 11.73 -13.41 -22.88
CA GLU A 232 12.88 -14.28 -22.67
C GLU A 232 12.44 -15.60 -22.02
N ASP A 233 12.94 -16.73 -22.54
CA ASP A 233 12.72 -18.05 -21.94
C ASP A 233 13.72 -18.34 -20.80
N SER A 234 14.22 -17.31 -20.16
CA SER A 234 15.10 -17.40 -19.01
C SER A 234 14.30 -17.51 -17.71
N LYS A 235 14.79 -18.35 -16.79
CA LYS A 235 14.29 -18.43 -15.41
C LYS A 235 15.34 -17.91 -14.42
N LEU A 236 16.44 -17.33 -14.91
CA LEU A 236 17.50 -16.80 -14.06
C LEU A 236 17.11 -15.42 -13.51
N LEU A 237 17.41 -15.21 -12.24
CA LEU A 237 17.24 -13.93 -11.55
C LEU A 237 18.62 -13.24 -11.45
N GLU A 238 18.64 -11.95 -11.72
CA GLU A 238 19.77 -11.10 -11.31
C GLU A 238 19.55 -10.67 -9.88
N VAL A 239 20.54 -10.94 -9.00
CA VAL A 239 20.44 -10.61 -7.58
C VAL A 239 21.69 -9.83 -7.16
N TRP A 240 21.50 -8.65 -6.56
CA TRP A 240 22.59 -7.77 -6.14
C TRP A 240 22.19 -6.91 -4.93
N SER A 241 23.14 -6.16 -4.42
CA SER A 241 22.92 -5.09 -3.46
C SER A 241 23.74 -3.86 -3.85
N ASP A 242 23.18 -2.67 -3.63
CA ASP A 242 23.86 -1.41 -3.87
C ASP A 242 24.78 -1.02 -2.69
N ASN A 243 24.64 -1.70 -1.55
CA ASN A 243 25.50 -1.48 -0.41
C ASN A 243 26.70 -2.45 -0.41
N PRO A 244 27.92 -2.00 -0.72
CA PRO A 244 29.09 -2.88 -0.78
C PRO A 244 29.49 -3.45 0.61
N GLU A 245 29.09 -2.79 1.71
CA GLU A 245 29.44 -3.22 3.07
C GLU A 245 28.81 -4.55 3.48
N ILE A 246 27.65 -4.92 2.86
CA ILE A 246 27.05 -6.22 3.12
C ILE A 246 27.74 -7.36 2.37
N GLU A 247 28.68 -7.07 1.48
CA GLU A 247 29.47 -8.05 0.74
C GLU A 247 28.63 -9.21 0.19
N LEU A 248 27.51 -8.89 -0.47
CA LEU A 248 26.59 -9.89 -1.02
C LEU A 248 27.30 -10.75 -2.06
N LYS A 249 27.21 -12.07 -1.91
CA LYS A 249 27.78 -13.05 -2.84
C LYS A 249 26.75 -14.11 -3.20
N LEU A 250 26.59 -14.38 -4.46
CA LEU A 250 25.74 -15.48 -4.93
C LEU A 250 26.46 -16.83 -4.72
N ASP A 251 25.68 -17.88 -4.55
CA ASP A 251 26.21 -19.25 -4.49
C ASP A 251 26.78 -19.66 -5.85
N ASN A 252 27.96 -20.27 -5.86
CA ASN A 252 28.63 -20.68 -7.09
C ASN A 252 28.07 -21.96 -7.73
N GLN A 253 27.28 -22.73 -6.96
CA GLN A 253 26.75 -24.04 -7.40
C GLN A 253 25.25 -23.98 -7.70
N LYS A 254 24.52 -23.04 -7.08
CA LYS A 254 23.08 -22.91 -7.17
C LYS A 254 22.72 -21.53 -7.71
N ALA A 255 22.11 -21.48 -8.87
CA ALA A 255 21.64 -20.23 -9.47
C ALA A 255 20.35 -19.75 -8.78
N CYS A 256 20.21 -18.44 -8.63
CA CYS A 256 18.93 -17.84 -8.25
C CYS A 256 17.98 -17.90 -9.44
N THR A 257 16.79 -18.49 -9.22
CA THR A 257 15.82 -18.73 -10.30
C THR A 257 14.40 -18.46 -9.81
N PHE A 258 13.44 -18.42 -10.72
CA PHE A 258 12.03 -18.35 -10.40
C PHE A 258 11.18 -19.31 -11.24
N THR A 259 10.01 -19.63 -10.72
CA THR A 259 8.93 -20.27 -11.50
C THR A 259 7.68 -19.41 -11.40
N MET A 260 6.91 -19.38 -12.48
CA MET A 260 5.61 -18.70 -12.53
C MET A 260 4.62 -19.59 -13.25
N ASN A 261 3.51 -19.92 -12.59
CA ASN A 261 2.44 -20.72 -13.13
C ASN A 261 1.13 -19.97 -12.98
N GLU A 262 0.25 -20.14 -13.94
CA GLU A 262 -1.06 -19.49 -13.96
C GLU A 262 -2.15 -20.55 -14.12
N GLU A 263 -3.24 -20.40 -13.39
CA GLU A 263 -4.43 -21.23 -13.56
C GLU A 263 -5.69 -20.41 -13.33
N MET A 264 -6.78 -20.79 -13.99
CA MET A 264 -8.10 -20.20 -13.71
C MET A 264 -8.74 -20.96 -12.55
N ASP A 265 -9.40 -20.23 -11.65
CA ASP A 265 -10.15 -20.85 -10.56
C ASP A 265 -11.36 -21.62 -11.13
N GLU A 266 -11.50 -22.88 -10.75
CA GLU A 266 -12.57 -23.76 -11.27
C GLU A 266 -13.99 -23.28 -10.89
N LEU A 267 -14.13 -22.67 -9.71
CA LEU A 267 -15.41 -22.19 -9.21
C LEU A 267 -15.70 -20.74 -9.58
N LYS A 268 -14.65 -19.96 -9.84
CA LYS A 268 -14.72 -18.54 -10.20
C LYS A 268 -13.94 -18.28 -11.48
N PRO A 269 -14.53 -18.57 -12.66
CA PRO A 269 -13.82 -18.53 -13.94
C PRO A 269 -13.32 -17.14 -14.36
N TYR A 270 -13.68 -16.10 -13.63
CA TYR A 270 -13.12 -14.76 -13.76
C TYR A 270 -11.86 -14.52 -12.89
N LEU A 271 -11.52 -15.47 -12.01
CA LEU A 271 -10.40 -15.36 -11.10
C LEU A 271 -9.24 -16.18 -11.63
N LYS A 272 -8.13 -15.50 -11.95
CA LYS A 272 -6.86 -16.10 -12.34
C LYS A 272 -5.95 -16.14 -11.14
N LYS A 273 -5.43 -17.32 -10.82
CA LYS A 273 -4.41 -17.53 -9.79
C LYS A 273 -3.04 -17.56 -10.43
N ILE A 274 -2.12 -16.78 -9.92
CA ILE A 274 -0.73 -16.70 -10.36
C ILE A 274 0.14 -17.13 -9.18
N TYR A 275 0.92 -18.20 -9.37
CA TYR A 275 1.85 -18.72 -8.38
C TYR A 275 3.26 -18.36 -8.79
N ILE A 276 3.98 -17.67 -7.91
CA ILE A 276 5.37 -17.26 -8.14
C ILE A 276 6.22 -17.87 -7.04
N THR A 277 7.27 -18.58 -7.43
CA THR A 277 8.25 -19.11 -6.46
C THR A 277 9.64 -18.63 -6.86
N LEU A 278 10.32 -17.98 -5.92
CA LEU A 278 11.70 -17.53 -6.05
C LEU A 278 12.61 -18.53 -5.35
N TYR A 279 13.68 -18.96 -5.98
CA TYR A 279 14.72 -19.76 -5.37
C TYR A 279 15.96 -18.89 -5.24
N LEU A 280 16.38 -18.64 -3.99
CA LEU A 280 17.45 -17.69 -3.68
C LEU A 280 18.58 -18.39 -2.93
N TYR A 281 19.81 -18.13 -3.37
CA TYR A 281 21.04 -18.72 -2.82
C TYR A 281 22.13 -17.66 -2.80
N TYR A 282 22.37 -17.05 -1.62
CA TYR A 282 23.36 -16.00 -1.46
C TYR A 282 23.92 -15.96 -0.03
N SER A 283 25.02 -15.27 0.14
CA SER A 283 25.55 -14.90 1.47
C SER A 283 25.68 -13.38 1.58
N PHE A 284 25.63 -12.88 2.80
CA PHE A 284 25.84 -11.47 3.08
C PHE A 284 26.46 -11.28 4.46
N LYS A 285 27.02 -10.09 4.71
CA LYS A 285 27.56 -9.71 6.01
C LYS A 285 26.68 -8.68 6.70
N ASP A 286 26.37 -8.96 7.95
CA ASP A 286 25.73 -8.02 8.87
C ASP A 286 26.82 -7.31 9.68
N TYR A 287 26.89 -5.98 9.52
CA TYR A 287 27.89 -5.14 10.19
C TYR A 287 27.28 -4.16 11.20
N THR A 288 25.97 -4.16 11.39
CA THR A 288 25.25 -3.24 12.26
C THR A 288 24.77 -3.87 13.56
N THR A 289 24.44 -5.16 13.57
CA THR A 289 23.90 -5.85 14.75
C THR A 289 24.93 -5.94 15.87
N VAL A 290 26.20 -6.20 15.54
CA VAL A 290 27.31 -6.24 16.53
C VAL A 290 28.36 -5.20 16.13
N PRO A 291 28.51 -4.09 16.88
CA PRO A 291 29.49 -3.06 16.55
C PRO A 291 30.89 -3.62 16.41
N GLY A 292 31.55 -3.29 15.29
CA GLY A 292 32.91 -3.72 15.00
C GLY A 292 33.12 -5.17 14.56
N THR A 293 32.03 -5.92 14.39
CA THR A 293 32.06 -7.32 13.92
C THR A 293 31.14 -7.49 12.72
N LYS A 294 31.65 -8.12 11.66
CA LYS A 294 30.85 -8.53 10.51
C LYS A 294 30.40 -9.99 10.71
N LEU A 295 29.12 -10.19 10.92
CA LEU A 295 28.51 -11.52 11.03
C LEU A 295 28.17 -12.03 9.62
N GLU A 296 28.65 -13.17 9.23
CA GLU A 296 28.37 -13.76 7.93
C GLU A 296 27.12 -14.64 7.98
N TYR A 297 26.17 -14.38 7.08
CA TYR A 297 24.96 -15.16 6.90
C TYR A 297 24.92 -15.80 5.54
N LYS A 298 24.48 -17.05 5.49
CA LYS A 298 24.12 -17.77 4.26
C LYS A 298 22.62 -17.92 4.20
N VAL A 299 22.06 -17.63 3.04
CA VAL A 299 20.62 -17.73 2.76
C VAL A 299 20.41 -18.74 1.66
N GLU A 300 19.47 -19.69 1.90
CA GLU A 300 19.08 -20.65 0.89
C GLU A 300 17.61 -21.05 1.04
N GLY A 301 16.95 -21.30 -0.08
CA GLY A 301 15.58 -21.81 -0.10
C GLY A 301 14.66 -21.06 -1.05
N SER A 302 13.36 -21.14 -0.78
CA SER A 302 12.34 -20.58 -1.64
C SER A 302 11.39 -19.65 -0.91
N LEU A 303 10.93 -18.66 -1.66
CA LEU A 303 9.87 -17.74 -1.30
C LEU A 303 8.71 -17.96 -2.27
N ALA A 304 7.50 -18.23 -1.79
CA ALA A 304 6.35 -18.54 -2.62
C ALA A 304 5.21 -17.54 -2.41
N MET A 305 4.57 -17.09 -3.49
CA MET A 305 3.44 -16.17 -3.45
C MET A 305 2.34 -16.66 -4.38
N GLN A 306 1.09 -16.56 -3.92
CA GLN A 306 -0.09 -16.66 -4.77
C GLN A 306 -0.71 -15.27 -4.92
N ARG A 307 -1.00 -14.90 -6.15
CA ARG A 307 -1.76 -13.69 -6.48
C ARG A 307 -3.07 -14.08 -7.15
N ASN A 308 -4.14 -13.44 -6.75
CA ASN A 308 -5.43 -13.55 -7.39
C ASN A 308 -5.68 -12.32 -8.27
N LEU A 309 -5.99 -12.55 -9.53
CA LEU A 309 -6.26 -11.49 -10.51
C LEU A 309 -7.68 -11.66 -11.05
N ASN A 310 -8.50 -10.62 -10.91
CA ASN A 310 -9.83 -10.60 -11.48
C ASN A 310 -9.76 -10.16 -12.96
N THR A 311 -10.04 -11.07 -13.89
CA THR A 311 -9.93 -10.80 -15.33
C THR A 311 -11.03 -9.89 -15.89
N LEU A 312 -12.05 -9.54 -15.07
CA LEU A 312 -13.16 -8.66 -15.46
C LEU A 312 -12.90 -7.18 -15.18
N ILE A 313 -11.82 -6.85 -14.47
CA ILE A 313 -11.44 -5.47 -14.15
C ILE A 313 -10.07 -5.14 -14.72
N PRO A 314 -9.80 -3.87 -15.05
CA PRO A 314 -8.48 -3.43 -15.50
C PRO A 314 -7.37 -3.79 -14.51
N ASP A 315 -6.16 -3.99 -15.02
CA ASP A 315 -5.01 -4.36 -14.19
C ASP A 315 -4.64 -3.28 -13.15
N GLU A 316 -4.82 -2.01 -13.49
CA GLU A 316 -4.63 -0.89 -12.60
C GLU A 316 -5.64 -0.81 -11.44
N ASP A 317 -6.82 -1.40 -11.61
CA ASP A 317 -7.89 -1.41 -10.60
C ASP A 317 -7.83 -2.68 -9.71
N GLN A 318 -6.87 -3.56 -9.96
CA GLN A 318 -6.68 -4.76 -9.15
C GLN A 318 -6.27 -4.40 -7.72
N GLN A 319 -7.14 -4.69 -6.77
CA GLN A 319 -6.72 -4.73 -5.38
C GLN A 319 -6.00 -6.06 -5.15
N ILE A 320 -4.74 -5.97 -4.78
CA ILE A 320 -3.97 -7.17 -4.45
C ILE A 320 -4.46 -7.67 -3.09
N GLN A 321 -5.19 -8.77 -3.12
CA GLN A 321 -5.46 -9.56 -1.92
C GLN A 321 -4.27 -10.52 -1.75
N TRP A 322 -3.53 -10.29 -0.70
CA TRP A 322 -2.40 -11.13 -0.27
C TRP A 322 -2.89 -12.27 0.61
#